data_072163b381a0a1b7e311d19f143b76f4
#
_entry.id   072163b381a0a1b7e311d19f143b76f4
#
_cell.length_a   1.000
_cell.length_b   1.000
_cell.length_c   1.000
_cell.angle_alpha   90.00
_cell.angle_beta   90.00
_cell.angle_gamma   90.00
#
_symmetry.space_group_name_H-M   'P 1'
#
loop_
_entity.id
_entity.type
_entity.pdbx_description
1 polymer ?
#
loop_
_entity_poly.entity_id
_entity_poly.type
_entity_poly.pdbx_seq_one_letter_code
_entity_poly.pdbx_strand_id
1 'polypeptide(L)'
;MSAYKIIDHTYDAVVVGAGGAGLRATMGVAGSGLKTACITKVFPTRSHTVAAQGGIAASLGNMGPDHWTWHMFDTVKGSDWLGDQDAICLLYTSDAADE
;
A
#
# COMPACT_ATOMS: atom_id res chain seq x y z
N MET A 1 -19.22 30.33 -22.65
CA MET A 1 -17.94 30.92 -22.22
C MET A 1 -17.46 30.19 -20.98
N SER A 2 -16.31 29.59 -21.01
CA SER A 2 -15.75 28.91 -19.82
C SER A 2 -15.14 29.96 -18.88
N ALA A 3 -15.45 29.88 -17.58
CA ALA A 3 -14.92 30.74 -16.55
C ALA A 3 -13.45 30.38 -16.18
N TYR A 4 -12.93 29.32 -16.74
CA TYR A 4 -11.57 28.79 -16.45
C TYR A 4 -10.98 28.14 -17.70
N LYS A 5 -9.65 28.08 -17.73
CA LYS A 5 -8.90 27.41 -18.79
C LYS A 5 -8.80 25.93 -18.49
N ILE A 6 -9.12 25.09 -19.46
CA ILE A 6 -8.90 23.64 -19.39
C ILE A 6 -7.54 23.33 -20.01
N ILE A 7 -6.73 22.57 -19.29
CA ILE A 7 -5.43 22.07 -19.74
C ILE A 7 -5.50 20.56 -19.77
N ASP A 8 -5.32 19.97 -20.96
CA ASP A 8 -5.36 18.54 -21.13
C ASP A 8 -3.96 17.94 -20.98
N HIS A 9 -3.89 16.84 -20.24
CA HIS A 9 -2.68 16.05 -20.09
C HIS A 9 -2.97 14.60 -20.49
N THR A 10 -2.06 13.98 -21.22
CA THR A 10 -2.22 12.60 -21.69
C THR A 10 -1.10 11.72 -21.13
N TYR A 11 -1.48 10.60 -20.55
CA TYR A 11 -0.58 9.61 -19.98
C TYR A 11 -0.99 8.20 -20.43
N ASP A 12 -0.04 7.28 -20.43
CA ASP A 12 -0.32 5.87 -20.73
C ASP A 12 -1.01 5.18 -19.54
N ALA A 13 -0.67 5.59 -18.33
CA ALA A 13 -1.28 5.07 -17.11
C ALA A 13 -1.47 6.18 -16.08
N VAL A 14 -2.54 6.07 -15.30
CA VAL A 14 -2.84 6.98 -14.19
C VAL A 14 -3.06 6.15 -12.94
N VAL A 15 -2.30 6.44 -11.89
CA VAL A 15 -2.47 5.85 -10.55
C VAL A 15 -3.13 6.88 -9.65
N VAL A 16 -4.25 6.52 -9.05
CA VAL A 16 -4.99 7.39 -8.12
C VAL A 16 -4.67 6.99 -6.69
N GLY A 17 -3.96 7.86 -5.99
CA GLY A 17 -3.49 7.64 -4.62
C GLY A 17 -1.97 7.50 -4.54
N ALA A 18 -1.33 8.24 -3.65
CA ALA A 18 0.12 8.23 -3.42
C ALA A 18 0.49 7.78 -2.01
N GLY A 19 -0.22 6.79 -1.48
CA GLY A 19 0.21 6.01 -0.32
C GLY A 19 1.22 4.94 -0.73
N GLY A 20 1.54 4.01 0.17
CA GLY A 20 2.53 2.96 -0.11
C GLY A 20 2.19 2.14 -1.36
N ALA A 21 0.96 1.68 -1.49
CA ALA A 21 0.51 0.91 -2.64
C ALA A 21 0.58 1.71 -3.95
N GLY A 22 0.07 2.95 -3.93
CA GLY A 22 0.05 3.81 -5.12
C GLY A 22 1.43 4.21 -5.61
N LEU A 23 2.34 4.54 -4.70
CA LEU A 23 3.74 4.84 -5.05
C LEU A 23 4.46 3.61 -5.61
N ARG A 24 4.24 2.43 -5.03
CA ARG A 24 4.82 1.18 -5.53
C ARG A 24 4.32 0.85 -6.94
N ALA A 25 3.00 1.00 -7.17
CA ALA A 25 2.41 0.80 -8.48
C ALA A 25 2.97 1.81 -9.51
N THR A 26 3.07 3.08 -9.12
CA THR A 26 3.62 4.15 -9.97
C THR A 26 5.07 3.85 -10.37
N MET A 27 5.89 3.41 -9.43
CA MET A 27 7.28 3.01 -9.71
C MET A 27 7.34 1.84 -10.69
N GLY A 28 6.51 0.83 -10.49
CA GLY A 28 6.49 -0.35 -11.37
C GLY A 28 6.06 -0.01 -12.79
N VAL A 29 5.00 0.76 -12.94
CA VAL A 29 4.47 1.16 -14.26
C VAL A 29 5.43 2.12 -14.97
N ALA A 30 5.96 3.11 -14.27
CA ALA A 30 6.92 4.04 -14.84
C ALA A 30 8.23 3.34 -15.22
N GLY A 31 8.67 2.38 -14.41
CA GLY A 31 9.86 1.57 -14.67
C GLY A 31 9.74 0.68 -15.92
N SER A 32 8.52 0.36 -16.34
CA SER A 32 8.27 -0.37 -17.60
C SER A 32 8.35 0.52 -18.86
N GLY A 33 8.63 1.80 -18.71
CA GLY A 33 8.76 2.75 -19.81
C GLY A 33 7.47 3.47 -20.22
N LEU A 34 6.38 3.29 -19.46
CA LEU A 34 5.12 3.97 -19.71
C LEU A 34 5.11 5.36 -19.07
N LYS A 35 4.56 6.33 -19.79
CA LYS A 35 4.35 7.67 -19.27
C LYS A 35 3.24 7.62 -18.22
N THR A 36 3.60 7.84 -16.96
CA THR A 36 2.74 7.58 -15.82
C THR A 36 2.46 8.85 -15.04
N ALA A 37 1.21 9.07 -14.66
CA ALA A 37 0.80 10.09 -13.70
C ALA A 37 0.35 9.45 -12.40
N CYS A 38 0.74 10.03 -11.27
CA CYS A 38 0.20 9.68 -9.96
C CYS A 38 -0.59 10.88 -9.43
N ILE A 39 -1.88 10.68 -9.21
CA ILE A 39 -2.79 11.72 -8.72
C ILE A 39 -3.04 11.49 -7.23
N THR A 40 -2.84 12.51 -6.42
CA THR A 40 -3.03 12.41 -4.98
C THR A 40 -3.75 13.65 -4.43
N LYS A 41 -4.55 13.43 -3.39
CA LYS A 41 -5.23 14.52 -2.68
C LYS A 41 -4.28 15.36 -1.85
N VAL A 42 -3.32 14.71 -1.19
CA VAL A 42 -2.34 15.33 -0.31
C VAL A 42 -0.93 14.95 -0.74
N PHE A 43 0.06 15.69 -0.26
CA PHE A 43 1.46 15.34 -0.54
C PHE A 43 1.77 13.92 -0.06
N PRO A 44 2.55 13.11 -0.81
CA PRO A 44 2.77 11.69 -0.48
C PRO A 44 3.27 11.42 0.94
N THR A 45 4.07 12.32 1.50
CA THR A 45 4.56 12.21 2.89
C THR A 45 3.48 12.40 3.96
N ARG A 46 2.27 12.75 3.56
CA ARG A 46 1.09 12.84 4.42
C ARG A 46 0.23 11.57 4.42
N SER A 47 0.65 10.53 3.74
CA SER A 47 -0.05 9.24 3.71
C SER A 47 0.01 8.52 5.07
N HIS A 48 -0.95 7.63 5.30
CA HIS A 48 -0.94 6.77 6.50
C HIS A 48 0.28 5.84 6.53
N THR A 49 0.82 5.45 5.38
CA THR A 49 2.06 4.67 5.29
C THR A 49 3.21 5.39 5.97
N VAL A 50 3.36 6.70 5.73
CA VAL A 50 4.39 7.53 6.39
C VAL A 50 4.03 7.78 7.85
N ALA A 51 2.75 8.05 8.15
CA ALA A 51 2.29 8.27 9.53
C ALA A 51 2.50 7.03 10.41
N ALA A 52 2.46 5.82 9.85
CA ALA A 52 2.78 4.57 10.54
C ALA A 52 4.30 4.27 10.56
N GLN A 53 5.13 5.25 10.28
CA GLN A 53 6.60 5.14 10.24
C GLN A 53 7.14 4.18 9.15
N GLY A 54 6.31 3.80 8.18
CA GLY A 54 6.70 3.02 7.00
C GLY A 54 7.07 1.56 7.26
N GLY A 55 6.84 1.04 8.45
CA GLY A 55 7.12 -0.36 8.77
C GLY A 55 5.97 -1.29 8.36
N ILE A 56 6.34 -2.50 7.95
CA ILE A 56 5.41 -3.62 7.78
C ILE A 56 5.88 -4.72 8.73
N ALA A 57 5.03 -5.09 9.68
CA ALA A 57 5.35 -6.15 10.63
C ALA A 57 5.18 -7.53 9.98
N ALA A 58 6.12 -8.43 10.24
CA ALA A 58 6.11 -9.81 9.78
C ALA A 58 6.63 -10.74 10.87
N SER A 59 6.06 -11.94 10.95
CA SER A 59 6.41 -12.96 11.95
C SER A 59 7.59 -13.79 11.48
N LEU A 60 8.77 -13.21 11.43
CA LEU A 60 9.99 -13.87 10.94
C LEU A 60 10.75 -14.65 12.04
N GLY A 61 10.40 -14.46 13.32
CA GLY A 61 11.04 -15.13 14.43
C GLY A 61 12.51 -14.77 14.66
N ASN A 62 13.00 -13.69 14.09
CA ASN A 62 14.42 -13.31 14.14
C ASN A 62 14.84 -12.62 15.44
N MET A 63 13.91 -12.17 16.26
CA MET A 63 14.19 -11.58 17.58
C MET A 63 13.78 -12.48 18.75
N GLY A 64 13.11 -13.58 18.49
CA GLY A 64 12.59 -14.51 19.49
C GLY A 64 11.54 -15.43 18.89
N PRO A 65 10.97 -16.36 19.68
CA PRO A 65 9.89 -17.23 19.21
C PRO A 65 8.72 -16.40 18.72
N ASP A 66 8.27 -16.69 17.51
CA ASP A 66 7.13 -16.02 16.89
C ASP A 66 6.40 -16.99 15.95
N HIS A 67 5.15 -16.66 15.61
CA HIS A 67 4.37 -17.46 14.69
C HIS A 67 3.36 -16.56 13.97
N TRP A 68 3.16 -16.80 12.67
CA TRP A 68 2.25 -16.00 11.86
C TRP A 68 0.80 -16.00 12.37
N THR A 69 0.36 -17.09 13.01
CA THR A 69 -1.00 -17.18 13.58
C THR A 69 -1.21 -16.22 14.75
N TRP A 70 -0.18 -15.93 15.54
CA TRP A 70 -0.26 -14.94 16.61
C TRP A 70 -0.45 -13.55 16.03
N HIS A 71 0.33 -13.22 15.02
CA HIS A 71 0.21 -11.92 14.35
C HIS A 71 -1.14 -11.77 13.64
N MET A 72 -1.61 -12.82 12.94
CA MET A 72 -2.94 -12.86 12.34
C MET A 72 -4.03 -12.61 13.39
N PHE A 73 -3.97 -13.32 14.52
CA PHE A 73 -4.95 -13.17 15.61
C PHE A 73 -4.99 -11.74 16.16
N ASP A 74 -3.83 -11.14 16.42
CA ASP A 74 -3.73 -9.77 16.92
C ASP A 74 -4.31 -8.76 15.92
N THR A 75 -4.09 -8.96 14.64
CA THR A 75 -4.63 -8.10 13.59
C THR A 75 -6.13 -8.24 13.45
N VAL A 76 -6.66 -9.47 13.44
CA VAL A 76 -8.11 -9.72 13.39
C VAL A 76 -8.81 -9.12 14.60
N LYS A 77 -8.25 -9.32 15.79
CA LYS A 77 -8.77 -8.74 17.04
C LYS A 77 -8.69 -7.22 17.05
N GLY A 78 -7.57 -6.64 16.57
CA GLY A 78 -7.37 -5.20 16.49
C GLY A 78 -8.30 -4.50 15.51
N SER A 79 -8.79 -5.21 14.50
CA SER A 79 -9.80 -4.73 13.56
C SER A 79 -11.25 -4.97 14.01
N ASP A 80 -11.47 -5.32 15.28
CA ASP A 80 -12.78 -5.64 15.85
C ASP A 80 -13.54 -6.74 15.06
N TRP A 81 -12.80 -7.70 14.47
CA TRP A 81 -13.33 -8.80 13.64
C TRP A 81 -14.03 -8.34 12.36
N LEU A 82 -13.82 -7.08 11.95
CA LEU A 82 -14.41 -6.50 10.75
C LEU A 82 -13.52 -6.64 9.50
N GLY A 83 -12.28 -7.07 9.67
CA GLY A 83 -11.34 -7.27 8.57
C GLY A 83 -11.64 -8.52 7.75
N ASP A 84 -11.14 -8.56 6.53
CA ASP A 84 -11.14 -9.75 5.69
C ASP A 84 -10.08 -10.74 6.20
N GLN A 85 -10.53 -11.81 6.86
CA GLN A 85 -9.64 -12.77 7.51
C GLN A 85 -8.77 -13.55 6.52
N ASP A 86 -9.28 -13.84 5.32
CA ASP A 86 -8.50 -14.52 4.29
C ASP A 86 -7.35 -13.65 3.78
N ALA A 87 -7.62 -12.36 3.54
CA ALA A 87 -6.59 -11.40 3.17
C ALA A 87 -5.55 -11.19 4.28
N ILE A 88 -5.98 -11.13 5.54
CA ILE A 88 -5.08 -11.02 6.69
C ILE A 88 -4.21 -12.27 6.81
N CYS A 89 -4.78 -13.46 6.64
CA CYS A 89 -4.04 -14.72 6.66
C CYS A 89 -2.97 -14.75 5.58
N LEU A 90 -3.32 -14.38 4.35
CA LEU A 90 -2.38 -14.35 3.23
C LEU A 90 -1.23 -13.38 3.47
N LEU A 91 -1.51 -12.20 4.01
CA LEU A 91 -0.49 -11.18 4.28
C LEU A 91 0.56 -11.67 5.29
N TYR A 92 0.17 -12.50 6.25
CA TYR A 92 1.05 -12.93 7.34
C TYR A 92 1.57 -14.36 7.19
N THR A 93 1.32 -15.02 6.06
CA THR A 93 1.97 -16.30 5.76
C THR A 93 3.41 -16.10 5.30
N SER A 94 4.23 -17.14 5.44
CA SER A 94 5.62 -17.11 5.00
C SER A 94 5.76 -16.77 3.51
N ASP A 95 4.82 -17.23 2.68
CA ASP A 95 4.85 -17.01 1.24
C ASP A 95 4.70 -15.52 0.87
N ALA A 96 3.90 -14.77 1.63
CA ALA A 96 3.75 -13.32 1.40
C ALA A 96 4.99 -12.52 1.81
N ALA A 97 5.79 -13.03 2.74
CA ALA A 97 7.02 -12.38 3.19
C ALA A 97 8.19 -12.59 2.19
N ASP A 98 8.09 -13.58 1.32
CA ASP A 98 9.11 -13.94 0.33
C ASP A 98 8.90 -13.25 -1.03
N GLU A 99 7.76 -12.60 -1.25
CA GLU A 99 7.44 -11.81 -2.44
C GLU A 99 7.79 -10.32 -2.24
#